data_1cea6a9adc600220590d8806e15304c4
#
_entry.id   1cea6a9adc600220590d8806e15304c4
#
_cell.length_a   1.000
_cell.length_b   1.000
_cell.length_c   1.000
_cell.angle_alpha   90.00
_cell.angle_beta   90.00
_cell.angle_gamma   90.00
#
_symmetry.space_group_name_H-M   'P 1'
#
loop_
_entity.id
_entity.type
_entity.pdbx_description
1 polymer ?
#
loop_
_entity_poly.entity_id
_entity_poly.type
_entity_poly.pdbx_seq_one_letter_code
_entity_poly.pdbx_strand_id
1 'polypeptide(L)'
;MNNKLKTQAVEQLFQAILSLKDLDEAYDFFEDVCTINEILSLSQRFEVAKMLREHRTYLDIAEKTGASTATISRVNRSLNYGNDGYDLSLIHISEPTRPISI
;
A
#
# COMPACT_ATOMS: atom_id res chain seq x y z
N MET A 1 -2.10 14.87 -7.51
CA MET A 1 -2.82 13.80 -8.21
C MET A 1 -2.50 13.84 -9.70
N ASN A 2 -2.23 12.69 -10.28
CA ASN A 2 -1.92 12.60 -11.71
C ASN A 2 -3.21 12.68 -12.53
N ASN A 3 -3.27 13.63 -13.47
CA ASN A 3 -4.47 13.82 -14.27
C ASN A 3 -4.84 12.62 -15.13
N LYS A 4 -3.86 11.77 -15.45
CA LYS A 4 -4.13 10.56 -16.22
C LYS A 4 -5.01 9.57 -15.46
N LEU A 5 -5.07 9.70 -14.14
CA LEU A 5 -5.92 8.84 -13.31
C LEU A 5 -7.31 9.40 -13.14
N LYS A 6 -7.57 10.62 -13.58
CA LYS A 6 -8.88 11.23 -13.40
C LYS A 6 -9.82 10.80 -14.51
N THR A 7 -10.26 9.57 -14.44
CA THR A 7 -11.24 9.02 -15.38
C THR A 7 -12.38 8.41 -14.59
N GLN A 8 -13.53 8.28 -15.24
CA GLN A 8 -14.67 7.64 -14.60
C GLN A 8 -14.37 6.20 -14.20
N ALA A 9 -13.62 5.50 -15.05
CA ALA A 9 -13.28 4.10 -14.79
C ALA A 9 -12.43 3.97 -13.51
N VAL A 10 -11.44 4.83 -13.35
CA VAL A 10 -10.58 4.79 -12.16
C VAL A 10 -11.39 5.16 -10.92
N GLU A 11 -12.23 6.16 -11.04
CA GLU A 11 -13.05 6.57 -9.89
C GLU A 11 -13.99 5.44 -9.46
N GLN A 12 -14.60 4.74 -10.42
CA GLN A 12 -15.46 3.61 -10.11
C GLN A 12 -14.70 2.50 -9.41
N LEU A 13 -13.47 2.23 -9.84
CA LEU A 13 -12.64 1.25 -9.18
C LEU A 13 -12.37 1.65 -7.72
N PHE A 14 -11.99 2.89 -7.51
CA PHE A 14 -11.71 3.35 -6.15
C PHE A 14 -12.95 3.34 -5.27
N GLN A 15 -14.10 3.69 -5.83
CA GLN A 15 -15.34 3.62 -5.07
C GLN A 15 -15.68 2.18 -4.69
N ALA A 16 -15.41 1.24 -5.59
CA ALA A 16 -15.61 -0.18 -5.29
C ALA A 16 -14.71 -0.61 -4.13
N ILE A 17 -13.44 -0.20 -4.16
CA ILE A 17 -12.51 -0.52 -3.09
C ILE A 17 -13.00 0.07 -1.76
N LEU A 18 -13.46 1.32 -1.79
CA LEU A 18 -13.93 1.98 -0.59
C LEU A 18 -15.20 1.34 -0.02
N SER A 19 -15.91 0.56 -0.81
CA SER A 19 -17.12 -0.10 -0.33
C SER A 19 -16.87 -1.45 0.34
N LEU A 20 -15.62 -1.94 0.30
CA LEU A 20 -15.27 -3.20 0.94
C LEU A 20 -15.39 -3.06 2.45
N LYS A 21 -15.98 -4.05 3.09
CA LYS A 21 -16.32 -3.94 4.51
C LYS A 21 -15.33 -4.61 5.43
N ASP A 22 -14.68 -5.66 4.95
CA ASP A 22 -13.79 -6.42 5.82
C ASP A 22 -12.69 -7.07 4.98
N LEU A 23 -11.82 -7.78 5.68
CA LEU A 23 -10.67 -8.40 5.06
C LEU A 23 -11.06 -9.48 4.07
N ASP A 24 -12.09 -10.25 4.38
CA ASP A 24 -12.53 -11.31 3.47
C ASP A 24 -13.02 -10.73 2.15
N GLU A 25 -13.75 -9.63 2.19
CA GLU A 25 -14.20 -8.96 0.97
C GLU A 25 -13.02 -8.40 0.19
N ALA A 26 -12.00 -7.90 0.87
CA ALA A 26 -10.81 -7.42 0.20
C ALA A 26 -10.08 -8.54 -0.52
N TYR A 27 -9.93 -9.71 0.11
CA TYR A 27 -9.35 -10.87 -0.54
C TYR A 27 -10.13 -11.25 -1.78
N ASP A 28 -11.44 -11.36 -1.65
CA ASP A 28 -12.28 -11.76 -2.78
C ASP A 28 -12.16 -10.77 -3.94
N PHE A 29 -12.24 -9.49 -3.64
CA PHE A 29 -12.18 -8.46 -4.66
C PHE A 29 -10.84 -8.47 -5.39
N PHE A 30 -9.76 -8.44 -4.64
CA PHE A 30 -8.43 -8.32 -5.24
C PHE A 30 -8.00 -9.60 -5.93
N GLU A 31 -8.42 -10.77 -5.45
CA GLU A 31 -8.13 -12.01 -6.16
C GLU A 31 -8.81 -12.05 -7.53
N ASP A 32 -9.99 -11.46 -7.63
CA ASP A 32 -10.70 -11.42 -8.90
C ASP A 32 -10.17 -10.36 -9.86
N VAL A 33 -9.77 -9.23 -9.33
CA VAL A 33 -9.39 -8.05 -10.13
C VAL A 33 -7.92 -8.06 -10.52
N CYS A 34 -7.06 -8.54 -9.63
CA CYS A 34 -5.62 -8.51 -9.82
C CYS A 34 -5.03 -9.89 -9.99
N THR A 35 -3.86 -9.95 -10.61
CA THR A 35 -3.09 -11.18 -10.59
C THR A 35 -2.45 -11.35 -9.22
N ILE A 36 -2.06 -12.58 -8.91
CA ILE A 36 -1.34 -12.85 -7.66
C ILE A 36 -0.07 -12.02 -7.56
N ASN A 37 0.67 -11.93 -8.67
CA ASN A 37 1.91 -11.15 -8.67
C ASN A 37 1.66 -9.67 -8.43
N GLU A 38 0.57 -9.13 -8.93
CA GLU A 38 0.23 -7.73 -8.68
C GLU A 38 -0.05 -7.49 -7.21
N ILE A 39 -0.78 -8.39 -6.58
CA ILE A 39 -1.07 -8.28 -5.15
C ILE A 39 0.21 -8.39 -4.32
N LEU A 40 1.05 -9.37 -4.64
CA LEU A 40 2.29 -9.55 -3.91
C LEU A 40 3.24 -8.38 -4.08
N SER A 41 3.27 -7.78 -5.27
CA SER A 41 4.10 -6.62 -5.53
C SER A 41 3.63 -5.41 -4.71
N LEU A 42 2.32 -5.19 -4.65
CA LEU A 42 1.76 -4.12 -3.82
C LEU A 42 2.08 -4.35 -2.35
N SER A 43 1.92 -5.60 -1.91
CA SER A 43 2.20 -5.98 -0.54
C SER A 43 3.66 -5.74 -0.17
N GLN A 44 4.58 -6.10 -1.07
CA GLN A 44 6.01 -5.89 -0.85
C GLN A 44 6.32 -4.40 -0.68
N ARG A 45 5.77 -3.57 -1.58
CA ARG A 45 6.03 -2.13 -1.49
C ARG A 45 5.47 -1.54 -0.21
N PHE A 46 4.32 -2.01 0.23
CA PHE A 46 3.73 -1.53 1.47
C PHE A 46 4.59 -1.93 2.68
N GLU A 47 5.11 -3.15 2.69
CA GLU A 47 6.01 -3.60 3.75
C GLU A 47 7.30 -2.80 3.77
N VAL A 48 7.85 -2.49 2.58
CA VAL A 48 9.04 -1.65 2.48
C VAL A 48 8.77 -0.28 3.09
N ALA A 49 7.61 0.32 2.79
CA ALA A 49 7.26 1.62 3.32
C ALA A 49 7.20 1.60 4.85
N LYS A 50 6.59 0.56 5.40
CA LYS A 50 6.49 0.39 6.84
C LYS A 50 7.87 0.32 7.48
N MET A 51 8.77 -0.48 6.91
CA MET A 51 10.12 -0.64 7.46
C MET A 51 10.95 0.63 7.31
N LEU A 52 10.75 1.40 6.24
CA LEU A 52 11.42 2.69 6.09
C LEU A 52 10.97 3.66 7.18
N ARG A 53 9.71 3.66 7.52
CA ARG A 53 9.21 4.53 8.60
C ARG A 53 9.67 4.05 9.97
N GLU A 54 10.07 2.79 10.10
CA GLU A 54 10.71 2.27 11.30
C GLU A 54 12.20 2.53 11.33
N HIS A 55 12.72 3.26 10.35
CA HIS A 55 14.13 3.63 10.25
C HIS A 55 15.05 2.43 10.08
N ARG A 56 14.57 1.39 9.41
CA ARG A 56 15.39 0.22 9.09
C ARG A 56 16.33 0.57 7.94
N THR A 57 17.47 -0.09 7.90
CA THR A 57 18.42 0.13 6.81
C THR A 57 17.95 -0.54 5.53
N TYR A 58 18.44 -0.05 4.39
CA TYR A 58 18.11 -0.66 3.11
C TYR A 58 18.52 -2.13 3.07
N LEU A 59 19.67 -2.46 3.65
CA LEU A 59 20.13 -3.84 3.68
C LEU A 59 19.16 -4.73 4.44
N ASP A 60 18.72 -4.28 5.59
CA ASP A 60 17.77 -5.02 6.40
C ASP A 60 16.42 -5.19 5.69
N ILE A 61 15.96 -4.12 5.04
CA ILE A 61 14.70 -4.16 4.31
C ILE A 61 14.78 -5.14 3.14
N ALA A 62 15.88 -5.07 2.37
CA ALA A 62 16.07 -5.97 1.23
C ALA A 62 16.09 -7.43 1.70
N GLU A 63 16.74 -7.68 2.81
CA GLU A 63 16.85 -9.03 3.34
C GLU A 63 15.50 -9.57 3.77
N LYS A 64 14.69 -8.75 4.42
CA LYS A 64 13.42 -9.20 4.96
C LYS A 64 12.28 -9.22 3.95
N THR A 65 12.31 -8.34 2.97
CA THR A 65 11.21 -8.23 2.01
C THR A 65 11.53 -8.84 0.66
N GLY A 66 12.81 -9.07 0.37
CA GLY A 66 13.22 -9.50 -0.96
C GLY A 66 13.18 -8.38 -2.00
N ALA A 67 12.88 -7.16 -1.60
CA ALA A 67 12.81 -6.05 -2.54
C ALA A 67 14.20 -5.64 -3.01
N SER A 68 14.28 -5.22 -4.28
CA SER A 68 15.52 -4.69 -4.82
C SER A 68 15.78 -3.30 -4.26
N THR A 69 17.04 -2.87 -4.33
CA THR A 69 17.41 -1.52 -3.91
C THR A 69 16.63 -0.48 -4.69
N ALA A 70 16.38 -0.74 -5.97
CA ALA A 70 15.61 0.16 -6.82
C ALA A 70 14.18 0.31 -6.29
N THR A 71 13.57 -0.79 -5.90
CA THR A 71 12.21 -0.75 -5.33
C THR A 71 12.20 0.04 -4.02
N ILE A 72 13.17 -0.21 -3.15
CA ILE A 72 13.24 0.50 -1.87
C ILE A 72 13.42 1.99 -2.10
N SER A 73 14.30 2.36 -3.02
CA SER A 73 14.52 3.77 -3.34
C SER A 73 13.26 4.43 -3.88
N ARG A 74 12.52 3.72 -4.74
CA ARG A 74 11.28 4.25 -5.29
C ARG A 74 10.25 4.49 -4.19
N VAL A 75 10.09 3.54 -3.29
CA VAL A 75 9.14 3.68 -2.18
C VAL A 75 9.57 4.84 -1.28
N ASN A 76 10.87 4.93 -0.99
CA ASN A 76 11.38 6.01 -0.16
C ASN A 76 11.08 7.38 -0.79
N ARG A 77 11.24 7.48 -2.10
CA ARG A 77 10.90 8.72 -2.80
C ARG A 77 9.42 9.04 -2.67
N SER A 78 8.56 8.04 -2.80
CA SER A 78 7.12 8.26 -2.65
C SER A 78 6.75 8.68 -1.24
N LEU A 79 7.44 8.15 -0.23
CA LEU A 79 7.20 8.55 1.15
C LEU A 79 7.58 10.02 1.38
N ASN A 80 8.64 10.48 0.74
CA ASN A 80 9.15 11.83 1.00
C ASN A 80 8.56 12.89 0.07
N TYR A 81 8.18 12.51 -1.13
CA TYR A 81 7.77 13.47 -2.16
C TYR A 81 6.47 13.11 -2.85
N GLY A 82 5.78 12.08 -2.39
CA GLY A 82 4.52 11.65 -3.01
C GLY A 82 3.31 12.35 -2.40
N ASN A 83 2.18 11.65 -2.42
CA ASN A 83 0.89 12.18 -1.98
C ASN A 83 0.50 11.73 -0.56
N ASP A 84 1.46 11.25 0.21
CA ASP A 84 1.25 10.77 1.58
C ASP A 84 0.34 9.54 1.68
N GLY A 85 0.11 8.84 0.55
CA GLY A 85 -0.77 7.68 0.55
C GLY A 85 -0.29 6.57 1.46
N TYR A 86 1.03 6.32 1.48
CA TYR A 86 1.58 5.31 2.36
C TYR A 86 1.38 5.70 3.83
N ASP A 87 1.63 6.94 4.16
CA ASP A 87 1.55 7.38 5.57
C ASP A 87 0.13 7.32 6.09
N LEU A 88 -0.84 7.69 5.28
CA LEU A 88 -2.24 7.59 5.68
C LEU A 88 -2.62 6.13 5.97
N SER A 89 -2.15 5.22 5.13
CA SER A 89 -2.43 3.80 5.30
C SER A 89 -1.70 3.22 6.51
N LEU A 90 -0.45 3.66 6.72
CA LEU A 90 0.36 3.14 7.83
C LEU A 90 -0.17 3.56 9.19
N ILE A 91 -0.81 4.72 9.27
CA ILE A 91 -1.44 5.13 10.51
C ILE A 91 -2.50 4.13 10.92
N HIS A 92 -3.30 3.67 9.99
CA HIS A 92 -4.31 2.66 10.24
C HIS A 92 -3.70 1.35 10.75
N ILE A 93 -2.62 0.92 10.12
CA ILE A 93 -1.95 -0.33 10.49
C ILE A 93 -1.29 -0.22 11.85
N SER A 94 -0.66 0.92 12.12
CA SER A 94 0.10 1.11 13.35
C SER A 94 -0.78 1.17 14.59
N GLU A 95 -2.05 1.46 14.43
CA GLU A 95 -2.97 1.55 15.54
C GLU A 95 -4.16 0.63 15.32
N PRO A 96 -3.90 -0.67 15.18
CA PRO A 96 -4.97 -1.60 14.84
C PRO A 96 -6.00 -1.77 15.94
N THR A 97 -5.65 -1.43 17.16
CA THR A 97 -6.57 -1.58 18.26
C THR A 97 -7.40 -0.34 18.51
N ARG A 98 -7.15 0.71 17.76
CA ARG A 98 -7.92 1.92 17.92
C ARG A 98 -9.38 1.62 17.64
N PRO A 99 -10.25 1.90 18.57
CA PRO A 99 -11.67 1.64 18.36
C PRO A 99 -12.17 2.52 17.30
N ILE A 100 -12.67 1.90 16.34
CA ILE A 100 -13.18 2.64 15.32
C ILE A 100 -14.48 3.10 15.66
N SER A 101 -14.95 2.62 16.42
CA SER A 101 -16.02 3.01 16.71
C SER A 101 -16.34 3.67 17.50
N ILE A 102 -16.24 3.70 17.87
CA ILE A 102 -16.56 4.29 18.63
C ILE A 102 -17.25 4.99 18.56
#